data_26d830847b60f80866c78b463eb2d259
#
_entry.id   26d830847b60f80866c78b463eb2d259
#
_cell.length_a   1.000
_cell.length_b   1.000
_cell.length_c   1.000
_cell.angle_alpha   90.00
_cell.angle_beta   90.00
_cell.angle_gamma   90.00
#
_symmetry.space_group_name_H-M   'P 1'
#
loop_
_entity.id
_entity.type
_entity.pdbx_description
1 polymer ?
#
loop_
_entity_poly.entity_id
_entity_poly.type
_entity_poly.pdbx_seq_one_letter_code
_entity_poly.pdbx_strand_id
1 'polypeptide(L)'
;MTNILVTHADEPIGRRVVKTLFHDPSVGTILATGNGPPPRVFDRFLAGADPRVRYSRLDLSKHRPVSDLFHSAQFRAAEIDSVVHIPRHGATADASAPIVSGLPARTAEARLILQHSIEEPALRSLISIGSAFVYKLPPGNANRLDEDSDLDLDPEVAVEIRSWIDCDMIYHGEIHNDRLRVILLRVPTVVSEGGYVYMNPSLAGRPGLRLRALGFDPICALVSDKDVARAVMASLAASQSGIYNIAGNEAVPLSVLTRWTRRSSVVVPSTVLGWIGAATRRLGREMTASALDPNRLRYGFTLDTRRAERELGFRSGYRVGLARAGDGAPRLEAAPI
;
A
#
# COMPACT_ATOMS: atom_id res chain seq x y z
N MET A 1 17.54 -13.13 -15.60
CA MET A 1 16.59 -12.01 -15.60
C MET A 1 15.33 -12.45 -14.89
N THR A 2 14.73 -11.64 -14.06
CA THR A 2 13.50 -11.96 -13.32
C THR A 2 12.29 -11.49 -14.13
N ASN A 3 11.31 -12.37 -14.32
CA ASN A 3 10.07 -12.06 -15.04
C ASN A 3 8.93 -11.90 -14.04
N ILE A 4 8.20 -10.81 -14.12
CA ILE A 4 7.40 -10.35 -12.98
C ILE A 4 5.94 -10.09 -13.40
N LEU A 5 5.01 -10.65 -12.63
CA LEU A 5 3.60 -10.22 -12.64
C LEU A 5 3.43 -9.08 -11.63
N VAL A 6 2.93 -7.94 -12.07
CA VAL A 6 2.59 -6.80 -11.19
C VAL A 6 1.08 -6.57 -11.22
N THR A 7 0.42 -6.70 -10.07
CA THR A 7 -1.02 -6.45 -9.97
C THR A 7 -1.31 -4.97 -9.70
N HIS A 8 -2.53 -4.53 -10.03
CA HIS A 8 -2.99 -3.14 -9.86
C HIS A 8 -1.96 -2.10 -10.33
N ALA A 9 -1.35 -2.36 -11.48
CA ALA A 9 -0.41 -1.45 -12.14
C ALA A 9 -1.05 -0.13 -12.59
N ASP A 10 -2.38 -0.07 -12.63
CA ASP A 10 -3.18 1.14 -12.87
C ASP A 10 -3.29 2.04 -11.63
N GLU A 11 -2.91 1.56 -10.44
CA GLU A 11 -2.84 2.38 -9.24
C GLU A 11 -1.47 3.12 -9.12
N PRO A 12 -1.39 4.20 -8.35
CA PRO A 12 -0.18 5.01 -8.28
C PRO A 12 1.07 4.25 -7.85
N ILE A 13 0.97 3.41 -6.81
CA ILE A 13 2.10 2.58 -6.37
C ILE A 13 2.48 1.58 -7.45
N GLY A 14 1.49 0.93 -8.09
CA GLY A 14 1.72 -0.02 -9.19
C GLY A 14 2.42 0.62 -10.38
N ARG A 15 1.98 1.81 -10.77
CA ARG A 15 2.66 2.59 -11.82
C ARG A 15 4.12 2.87 -11.49
N ARG A 16 4.40 3.23 -10.22
CA ARG A 16 5.75 3.50 -9.76
C ARG A 16 6.60 2.23 -9.78
N VAL A 17 6.05 1.12 -9.29
CA VAL A 17 6.73 -0.19 -9.30
C VAL A 17 7.06 -0.60 -10.74
N VAL A 18 6.09 -0.63 -11.66
CA VAL A 18 6.34 -0.96 -13.07
C VAL A 18 7.41 -0.06 -13.69
N LYS A 19 7.34 1.27 -13.45
CA LYS A 19 8.36 2.21 -13.94
C LYS A 19 9.74 1.88 -13.40
N THR A 20 9.87 1.54 -12.13
CA THR A 20 11.17 1.21 -11.52
C THR A 20 11.71 -0.10 -12.06
N LEU A 21 10.88 -1.14 -12.16
CA LEU A 21 11.23 -2.44 -12.74
C LEU A 21 11.67 -2.32 -14.21
N PHE A 22 10.98 -1.50 -15.00
CA PHE A 22 11.30 -1.31 -16.41
C PHE A 22 12.73 -0.75 -16.63
N HIS A 23 13.20 0.11 -15.73
CA HIS A 23 14.54 0.69 -15.82
C HIS A 23 15.65 -0.20 -15.25
N ASP A 24 15.31 -1.33 -14.64
CA ASP A 24 16.31 -2.25 -14.10
C ASP A 24 16.70 -3.30 -15.15
N PRO A 25 18.00 -3.43 -15.49
CA PRO A 25 18.47 -4.38 -16.48
C PRO A 25 18.38 -5.84 -16.05
N SER A 26 18.23 -6.13 -14.76
CA SER A 26 18.04 -7.49 -14.22
C SER A 26 16.63 -8.01 -14.45
N VAL A 27 15.67 -7.11 -14.76
CA VAL A 27 14.27 -7.44 -15.03
C VAL A 27 14.07 -7.75 -16.50
N GLY A 28 13.47 -8.89 -16.79
CA GLY A 28 13.07 -9.33 -18.12
C GLY A 28 11.66 -8.83 -18.47
N THR A 29 10.71 -9.74 -18.55
CA THR A 29 9.31 -9.44 -18.88
C THR A 29 8.54 -8.92 -17.66
N ILE A 30 7.71 -7.90 -17.85
CA ILE A 30 6.77 -7.37 -16.88
C ILE A 30 5.35 -7.56 -17.41
N LEU A 31 4.60 -8.46 -16.77
CA LEU A 31 3.17 -8.61 -17.01
C LEU A 31 2.39 -7.77 -16.00
N ALA A 32 1.89 -6.63 -16.44
CA ALA A 32 1.15 -5.70 -15.59
C ALA A 32 -0.36 -5.97 -15.71
N THR A 33 -1.09 -5.90 -14.60
CA THR A 33 -2.55 -6.06 -14.60
C THR A 33 -3.22 -4.91 -13.85
N GLY A 34 -4.48 -4.63 -14.17
CA GLY A 34 -5.29 -3.64 -13.47
C GLY A 34 -6.76 -3.71 -13.86
N ASN A 35 -7.61 -3.01 -13.13
CA ASN A 35 -9.05 -2.98 -13.40
C ASN A 35 -9.44 -1.97 -14.48
N GLY A 36 -8.63 -0.92 -14.63
CA GLY A 36 -8.82 0.14 -15.61
C GLY A 36 -8.07 -0.09 -16.92
N PRO A 37 -8.16 0.87 -17.84
CA PRO A 37 -7.30 0.89 -19.02
C PRO A 37 -5.83 1.12 -18.60
N PRO A 38 -4.86 0.76 -19.49
CA PRO A 38 -3.47 1.02 -19.20
C PRO A 38 -3.25 2.52 -18.92
N PRO A 39 -2.50 2.85 -17.86
CA PRO A 39 -2.18 4.25 -17.55
C PRO A 39 -1.38 4.90 -18.69
N ARG A 40 -1.67 6.17 -19.01
CA ARG A 40 -0.95 6.92 -20.06
C ARG A 40 0.58 6.94 -19.86
N VAL A 41 1.05 6.82 -18.63
CA VAL A 41 2.49 6.72 -18.35
C VAL A 41 3.10 5.45 -18.97
N PHE A 42 2.29 4.45 -19.25
CA PHE A 42 2.72 3.21 -19.91
C PHE A 42 2.77 3.33 -21.44
N ASP A 43 2.19 4.37 -22.05
CA ASP A 43 2.21 4.54 -23.50
C ASP A 43 3.63 4.46 -24.06
N ARG A 44 4.62 4.98 -23.31
CA ARG A 44 6.04 4.90 -23.69
C ARG A 44 6.60 3.47 -23.63
N PHE A 45 6.07 2.62 -22.76
CA PHE A 45 6.49 1.24 -22.57
C PHE A 45 5.73 0.28 -23.48
N LEU A 46 4.46 0.61 -23.81
CA LEU A 46 3.57 -0.22 -24.61
C LEU A 46 3.65 0.11 -26.11
N ALA A 47 3.86 1.40 -26.46
CA ALA A 47 3.98 1.87 -27.84
C ALA A 47 5.40 1.75 -28.42
N GLY A 48 6.40 1.52 -27.56
CA GLY A 48 7.78 1.31 -27.97
C GLY A 48 8.00 -0.07 -28.58
N ALA A 49 9.13 -0.22 -29.28
CA ALA A 49 9.59 -1.51 -29.77
C ALA A 49 10.04 -2.48 -28.65
N ASP A 50 9.87 -2.11 -27.39
CA ASP A 50 10.28 -2.94 -26.25
C ASP A 50 9.11 -3.82 -25.76
N PRO A 51 9.13 -5.12 -26.07
CA PRO A 51 8.08 -6.05 -25.72
C PRO A 51 8.08 -6.46 -24.22
N ARG A 52 8.98 -5.88 -23.41
CA ARG A 52 9.16 -6.28 -22.01
C ARG A 52 7.95 -5.99 -21.14
N VAL A 53 7.15 -4.94 -21.44
CA VAL A 53 5.95 -4.61 -20.68
C VAL A 53 4.71 -5.01 -21.46
N ARG A 54 3.85 -5.81 -20.82
CA ARG A 54 2.53 -6.17 -21.34
C ARG A 54 1.48 -5.82 -20.30
N TYR A 55 0.32 -5.35 -20.73
CA TYR A 55 -0.76 -4.97 -19.83
C TYR A 55 -2.04 -5.75 -20.14
N SER A 56 -2.67 -6.29 -19.09
CA SER A 56 -3.95 -6.99 -19.18
C SER A 56 -4.96 -6.38 -18.22
N ARG A 57 -6.13 -6.02 -18.73
CA ARG A 57 -7.23 -5.51 -17.90
C ARG A 57 -8.05 -6.70 -17.38
N LEU A 58 -8.12 -6.85 -16.05
CA LEU A 58 -8.91 -7.90 -15.41
C LEU A 58 -9.28 -7.55 -13.97
N ASP A 59 -10.37 -8.15 -13.49
CA ASP A 59 -10.84 -8.02 -12.11
C ASP A 59 -10.25 -9.14 -11.25
N LEU A 60 -9.25 -8.80 -10.44
CA LEU A 60 -8.52 -9.73 -9.58
C LEU A 60 -9.36 -10.26 -8.40
N SER A 61 -10.51 -9.66 -8.10
CA SER A 61 -11.40 -10.13 -7.04
C SER A 61 -12.21 -11.38 -7.43
N LYS A 62 -12.14 -11.78 -8.69
CA LYS A 62 -12.91 -12.89 -9.24
C LYS A 62 -12.01 -14.07 -9.59
N HIS A 63 -12.43 -15.25 -9.14
CA HIS A 63 -11.68 -16.49 -9.35
C HIS A 63 -11.34 -16.75 -10.83
N ARG A 64 -12.36 -16.69 -11.72
CA ARG A 64 -12.17 -17.03 -13.14
C ARG A 64 -11.13 -16.15 -13.85
N PRO A 65 -11.19 -14.81 -13.80
CA PRO A 65 -10.16 -13.96 -14.41
C PRO A 65 -8.75 -14.23 -13.87
N VAL A 66 -8.60 -14.49 -12.57
CA VAL A 66 -7.29 -14.82 -11.97
C VAL A 66 -6.79 -16.16 -12.47
N SER A 67 -7.64 -17.19 -12.44
CA SER A 67 -7.31 -18.52 -12.97
C SER A 67 -6.94 -18.45 -14.47
N ASP A 68 -7.75 -17.75 -15.27
CA ASP A 68 -7.47 -17.57 -16.69
C ASP A 68 -6.13 -16.85 -16.94
N LEU A 69 -5.75 -15.89 -16.08
CA LEU A 69 -4.46 -15.21 -16.15
C LEU A 69 -3.30 -16.19 -15.96
N PHE A 70 -3.29 -16.95 -14.87
CA PHE A 70 -2.20 -17.87 -14.54
C PHE A 70 -2.08 -19.04 -15.55
N HIS A 71 -3.18 -19.46 -16.15
CA HIS A 71 -3.20 -20.51 -17.17
C HIS A 71 -3.07 -19.98 -18.61
N SER A 72 -2.95 -18.66 -18.81
CA SER A 72 -2.88 -18.05 -20.13
C SER A 72 -1.59 -18.41 -20.88
N ALA A 73 -1.67 -18.46 -22.21
CA ALA A 73 -0.49 -18.58 -23.06
C ALA A 73 0.48 -17.40 -22.84
N GLN A 74 -0.04 -16.22 -22.53
CA GLN A 74 0.74 -15.02 -22.26
C GLN A 74 1.57 -15.16 -20.97
N PHE A 75 0.99 -15.71 -19.89
CA PHE A 75 1.68 -15.92 -18.62
C PHE A 75 2.81 -16.95 -18.81
N ARG A 76 2.51 -18.08 -19.46
CA ARG A 76 3.51 -19.11 -19.75
C ARG A 76 4.64 -18.60 -20.66
N ALA A 77 4.30 -17.91 -21.75
CA ALA A 77 5.29 -17.37 -22.68
C ALA A 77 6.14 -16.24 -22.07
N ALA A 78 5.67 -15.61 -21.00
CA ALA A 78 6.42 -14.62 -20.25
C ALA A 78 7.37 -15.25 -19.22
N GLU A 79 7.28 -16.56 -18.96
CA GLU A 79 8.10 -17.30 -17.98
C GLU A 79 8.13 -16.59 -16.62
N ILE A 80 6.95 -16.20 -16.11
CA ILE A 80 6.84 -15.44 -14.85
C ILE A 80 7.35 -16.28 -13.69
N ASP A 81 8.33 -15.74 -12.96
CA ASP A 81 8.96 -16.36 -11.78
C ASP A 81 8.65 -15.62 -10.47
N SER A 82 8.14 -14.41 -10.54
CA SER A 82 7.86 -13.56 -9.37
C SER A 82 6.54 -12.81 -9.52
N VAL A 83 5.83 -12.65 -8.40
CA VAL A 83 4.60 -11.85 -8.32
C VAL A 83 4.83 -10.67 -7.37
N VAL A 84 4.49 -9.47 -7.82
CA VAL A 84 4.37 -8.29 -6.97
C VAL A 84 2.89 -7.97 -6.83
N HIS A 85 2.30 -8.36 -5.70
CA HIS A 85 0.92 -8.07 -5.39
C HIS A 85 0.78 -6.73 -4.69
N ILE A 86 0.09 -5.83 -5.35
CA ILE A 86 -0.27 -4.51 -4.80
C ILE A 86 -1.77 -4.55 -4.54
N PRO A 87 -2.20 -4.74 -3.28
CA PRO A 87 -3.62 -4.79 -2.97
C PRO A 87 -4.31 -3.47 -3.31
N ARG A 88 -5.56 -3.52 -3.74
CA ARG A 88 -6.35 -2.34 -4.07
C ARG A 88 -6.43 -1.36 -2.89
N HIS A 89 -6.06 -0.10 -3.13
CA HIS A 89 -6.02 0.91 -2.07
C HIS A 89 -7.36 1.60 -1.83
N GLY A 90 -8.35 1.37 -2.67
CA GLY A 90 -9.68 1.97 -2.56
C GLY A 90 -9.74 3.47 -2.88
N ALA A 91 -8.62 4.11 -3.11
CA ALA A 91 -8.54 5.48 -3.58
C ALA A 91 -8.28 5.46 -5.08
N THR A 92 -9.31 5.27 -5.90
CA THR A 92 -9.21 5.57 -7.32
C THR A 92 -8.94 7.06 -7.49
N ALA A 93 -8.17 7.44 -8.53
CA ALA A 93 -8.03 8.85 -8.93
C ALA A 93 -9.37 9.50 -9.21
N ASP A 94 -10.41 8.71 -9.39
CA ASP A 94 -11.82 9.10 -9.43
C ASP A 94 -12.38 9.15 -8.00
N ALA A 95 -12.36 10.36 -7.41
CA ALA A 95 -12.91 10.64 -6.09
C ALA A 95 -14.43 10.36 -5.97
N SER A 96 -15.08 9.91 -7.04
CA SER A 96 -16.51 9.61 -7.11
C SER A 96 -16.87 8.17 -6.74
N ALA A 97 -15.93 7.22 -6.83
CA ALA A 97 -16.20 5.83 -6.52
C ALA A 97 -16.24 5.59 -4.99
N PRO A 98 -17.26 4.87 -4.47
CA PRO A 98 -17.32 4.52 -3.05
C PRO A 98 -16.21 3.52 -2.70
N ILE A 99 -15.37 3.87 -1.72
CA ILE A 99 -14.25 3.03 -1.24
C ILE A 99 -14.76 1.68 -0.68
N VAL A 100 -15.97 1.66 -0.13
CA VAL A 100 -16.58 0.47 0.50
C VAL A 100 -16.69 -0.72 -0.46
N SER A 101 -16.90 -0.47 -1.75
CA SER A 101 -17.04 -1.55 -2.74
C SER A 101 -15.75 -2.35 -2.98
N GLY A 102 -14.59 -1.82 -2.58
CA GLY A 102 -13.28 -2.46 -2.78
C GLY A 102 -12.76 -3.29 -1.58
N LEU A 103 -13.35 -3.14 -0.39
CA LEU A 103 -12.81 -3.77 0.82
C LEU A 103 -12.94 -5.31 0.85
N PRO A 104 -14.11 -5.91 0.55
CA PRO A 104 -14.21 -7.37 0.42
C PRO A 104 -13.38 -7.91 -0.75
N ALA A 105 -13.23 -7.11 -1.82
CA ALA A 105 -12.44 -7.48 -2.98
C ALA A 105 -10.95 -7.65 -2.63
N ARG A 106 -10.38 -6.78 -1.77
CA ARG A 106 -8.96 -6.84 -1.36
C ARG A 106 -8.59 -8.19 -0.75
N THR A 107 -9.38 -8.68 0.19
CA THR A 107 -9.15 -9.99 0.84
C THR A 107 -9.33 -11.14 -0.14
N ALA A 108 -10.32 -11.08 -1.03
CA ALA A 108 -10.52 -12.07 -2.08
C ALA A 108 -9.35 -12.10 -3.06
N GLU A 109 -8.88 -10.94 -3.52
CA GLU A 109 -7.69 -10.79 -4.37
C GLU A 109 -6.45 -11.41 -3.74
N ALA A 110 -6.19 -11.09 -2.46
CA ALA A 110 -5.03 -11.62 -1.72
C ALA A 110 -5.05 -13.15 -1.68
N ARG A 111 -6.20 -13.75 -1.37
CA ARG A 111 -6.37 -15.22 -1.35
C ARG A 111 -6.14 -15.85 -2.71
N LEU A 112 -6.76 -15.30 -3.76
CA LEU A 112 -6.65 -15.85 -5.12
C LEU A 112 -5.23 -15.75 -5.65
N ILE A 113 -4.58 -14.60 -5.49
CA ILE A 113 -3.18 -14.42 -5.92
C ILE A 113 -2.24 -15.35 -5.16
N LEU A 114 -2.39 -15.48 -3.84
CA LEU A 114 -1.56 -16.38 -3.06
C LEU A 114 -1.78 -17.83 -3.45
N GLN A 115 -3.04 -18.28 -3.55
CA GLN A 115 -3.38 -19.65 -3.92
C GLN A 115 -2.76 -20.04 -5.26
N HIS A 116 -3.01 -19.26 -6.33
CA HIS A 116 -2.45 -19.54 -7.65
C HIS A 116 -0.92 -19.41 -7.68
N SER A 117 -0.33 -18.54 -6.84
CA SER A 117 1.12 -18.46 -6.72
C SER A 117 1.73 -19.70 -6.06
N ILE A 118 1.03 -20.31 -5.11
CA ILE A 118 1.44 -21.58 -4.50
C ILE A 118 1.26 -22.75 -5.50
N GLU A 119 0.21 -22.75 -6.30
CA GLU A 119 -0.09 -23.82 -7.25
C GLU A 119 0.83 -23.79 -8.49
N GLU A 120 1.35 -22.61 -8.88
CA GLU A 120 2.18 -22.45 -10.08
C GLU A 120 3.65 -22.82 -9.82
N PRO A 121 4.16 -23.93 -10.40
CA PRO A 121 5.51 -24.43 -10.11
C PRO A 121 6.64 -23.49 -10.56
N ALA A 122 6.42 -22.63 -11.54
CA ALA A 122 7.41 -21.70 -12.05
C ALA A 122 7.67 -20.53 -11.10
N LEU A 123 6.71 -20.20 -10.23
CA LEU A 123 6.82 -19.09 -9.32
C LEU A 123 7.74 -19.41 -8.13
N ARG A 124 8.65 -18.51 -7.85
CA ARG A 124 9.66 -18.60 -6.77
C ARG A 124 9.41 -17.59 -5.67
N SER A 125 8.80 -16.45 -5.97
CA SER A 125 8.56 -15.41 -4.99
C SER A 125 7.25 -14.66 -5.19
N LEU A 126 6.65 -14.26 -4.05
CA LEU A 126 5.51 -13.37 -3.98
C LEU A 126 5.82 -12.26 -3.00
N ILE A 127 5.83 -11.03 -3.50
CA ILE A 127 5.99 -9.82 -2.69
C ILE A 127 4.64 -9.13 -2.59
N SER A 128 4.14 -8.89 -1.38
CA SER A 128 2.91 -8.15 -1.16
C SER A 128 3.18 -6.82 -0.45
N ILE A 129 2.52 -5.75 -0.91
CA ILE A 129 2.56 -4.45 -0.24
C ILE A 129 1.35 -4.36 0.69
N GLY A 130 1.62 -4.50 1.99
CA GLY A 130 0.67 -4.36 3.07
C GLY A 130 0.69 -2.97 3.71
N SER A 131 -0.07 -2.79 4.78
CA SER A 131 -0.19 -1.53 5.50
C SER A 131 0.33 -1.65 6.92
N ALA A 132 1.10 -0.66 7.38
CA ALA A 132 1.49 -0.57 8.80
C ALA A 132 0.33 -0.13 9.72
N PHE A 133 -0.80 0.27 9.15
CA PHE A 133 -2.00 0.54 9.94
C PHE A 133 -2.69 -0.72 10.48
N VAL A 134 -2.14 -1.90 10.22
CA VAL A 134 -2.54 -3.18 10.86
C VAL A 134 -2.14 -3.26 12.33
N TYR A 135 -1.13 -2.48 12.75
CA TYR A 135 -0.65 -2.50 14.13
C TYR A 135 -1.66 -1.90 15.11
N LYS A 136 -1.72 -2.48 16.30
CA LYS A 136 -2.50 -1.99 17.43
C LYS A 136 -1.83 -0.76 18.03
N LEU A 137 -2.63 0.25 18.38
CA LEU A 137 -2.17 1.50 18.97
C LEU A 137 -2.84 1.73 20.34
N PRO A 138 -2.48 0.96 21.39
CA PRO A 138 -3.02 1.17 22.73
C PRO A 138 -2.37 2.37 23.41
N PRO A 139 -3.05 2.96 24.41
CA PRO A 139 -2.42 3.94 25.31
C PRO A 139 -1.15 3.37 25.94
N GLY A 140 -0.07 4.17 25.94
CA GLY A 140 1.20 3.75 26.55
C GLY A 140 2.08 2.84 25.69
N ASN A 141 1.69 2.56 24.44
CA ASN A 141 2.52 1.80 23.53
C ASN A 141 3.81 2.54 23.14
N ALA A 142 4.83 1.77 22.75
CA ALA A 142 6.01 2.35 22.14
C ALA A 142 5.61 3.11 20.87
N ASN A 143 6.10 4.34 20.69
CA ASN A 143 5.82 5.12 19.49
C ASN A 143 6.53 4.57 18.23
N ARG A 144 7.43 3.62 18.42
CA ARG A 144 8.19 2.96 17.35
C ARG A 144 7.84 1.46 17.33
N LEU A 145 7.19 1.04 16.26
CA LEU A 145 6.68 -0.32 16.08
C LEU A 145 7.65 -1.12 15.19
N ASP A 146 7.96 -2.31 15.61
CA ASP A 146 8.67 -3.33 14.83
C ASP A 146 7.71 -4.34 14.22
N GLU A 147 8.24 -5.31 13.48
CA GLU A 147 7.44 -6.32 12.78
C GLU A 147 6.79 -7.34 13.73
N ASP A 148 7.28 -7.44 14.97
CA ASP A 148 6.78 -8.33 16.00
C ASP A 148 5.73 -7.66 16.90
N SER A 149 5.45 -6.38 16.67
CA SER A 149 4.40 -5.62 17.36
C SER A 149 3.00 -6.16 17.05
N ASP A 150 2.11 -6.13 18.06
CA ASP A 150 0.76 -6.68 17.97
C ASP A 150 -0.08 -6.08 16.84
N LEU A 151 -0.85 -6.94 16.16
CA LEU A 151 -1.88 -6.51 15.20
C LEU A 151 -3.15 -6.06 15.96
N ASP A 152 -3.91 -5.16 15.34
CA ASP A 152 -5.17 -4.66 15.88
C ASP A 152 -6.33 -5.61 15.60
N LEU A 153 -6.42 -6.68 16.37
CA LEU A 153 -7.44 -7.72 16.22
C LEU A 153 -8.78 -7.39 16.91
N ASP A 154 -8.96 -6.14 17.38
CA ASP A 154 -10.20 -5.68 17.99
C ASP A 154 -11.38 -5.89 17.01
N PRO A 155 -12.49 -6.55 17.42
CA PRO A 155 -13.68 -6.70 16.58
C PRO A 155 -14.30 -5.37 16.11
N GLU A 156 -14.10 -4.30 16.88
CA GLU A 156 -14.63 -2.97 16.59
C GLU A 156 -13.71 -2.13 15.66
N VAL A 157 -12.56 -2.69 15.25
CA VAL A 157 -11.67 -1.98 14.33
C VAL A 157 -12.38 -1.66 13.02
N ALA A 158 -12.09 -0.50 12.46
CA ALA A 158 -12.72 -0.06 11.23
C ALA A 158 -12.52 -1.04 10.07
N VAL A 159 -13.56 -1.26 9.26
CA VAL A 159 -13.60 -2.27 8.18
C VAL A 159 -12.43 -2.14 7.21
N GLU A 160 -12.01 -0.91 6.90
CA GLU A 160 -10.83 -0.69 6.06
C GLU A 160 -9.56 -1.28 6.67
N ILE A 161 -9.35 -1.05 7.96
CA ILE A 161 -8.18 -1.58 8.69
C ILE A 161 -8.30 -3.10 8.82
N ARG A 162 -9.51 -3.60 9.13
CA ARG A 162 -9.81 -5.04 9.15
C ARG A 162 -9.39 -5.71 7.85
N SER A 163 -9.74 -5.12 6.71
CA SER A 163 -9.39 -5.69 5.41
C SER A 163 -7.87 -5.73 5.16
N TRP A 164 -7.10 -4.78 5.72
CA TRP A 164 -5.64 -4.83 5.69
C TRP A 164 -5.08 -5.93 6.61
N ILE A 165 -5.66 -6.09 7.81
CA ILE A 165 -5.29 -7.15 8.74
C ILE A 165 -5.57 -8.52 8.13
N ASP A 166 -6.73 -8.71 7.50
CA ASP A 166 -7.08 -9.97 6.83
C ASP A 166 -6.09 -10.32 5.71
N CYS A 167 -5.69 -9.33 4.90
CA CYS A 167 -4.66 -9.52 3.87
C CYS A 167 -3.29 -9.85 4.48
N ASP A 168 -2.91 -9.13 5.55
CA ASP A 168 -1.65 -9.35 6.26
C ASP A 168 -1.59 -10.80 6.79
N MET A 169 -2.65 -11.26 7.47
CA MET A 169 -2.73 -12.62 8.02
C MET A 169 -2.71 -13.71 6.94
N ILE A 170 -3.31 -13.47 5.76
CA ILE A 170 -3.26 -14.40 4.64
C ILE A 170 -1.82 -14.64 4.19
N TYR A 171 -1.02 -13.59 4.01
CA TYR A 171 0.39 -13.72 3.61
C TYR A 171 1.28 -14.18 4.75
N HIS A 172 1.01 -13.71 5.98
CA HIS A 172 1.76 -14.12 7.17
C HIS A 172 1.67 -15.65 7.39
N GLY A 173 0.51 -16.25 7.13
CA GLY A 173 0.33 -17.71 7.22
C GLY A 173 1.26 -18.52 6.30
N GLU A 174 1.77 -17.90 5.24
CA GLU A 174 2.62 -18.55 4.23
C GLU A 174 4.09 -18.10 4.27
N ILE A 175 4.51 -17.34 5.29
CA ILE A 175 5.92 -16.91 5.45
C ILE A 175 6.89 -18.08 5.55
N HIS A 176 6.44 -19.23 6.08
CA HIS A 176 7.24 -20.45 6.22
C HIS A 176 6.98 -21.47 5.10
N ASN A 177 6.42 -21.04 3.97
CA ASN A 177 6.19 -21.91 2.83
C ASN A 177 7.54 -22.33 2.22
N ASP A 178 7.78 -23.64 2.12
CA ASP A 178 9.05 -24.21 1.64
C ASP A 178 9.27 -23.99 0.14
N ARG A 179 8.19 -23.80 -0.63
CA ARG A 179 8.24 -23.70 -2.09
C ARG A 179 8.27 -22.27 -2.60
N LEU A 180 7.43 -21.41 -2.01
CA LEU A 180 7.22 -20.04 -2.45
C LEU A 180 7.78 -19.08 -1.40
N ARG A 181 8.74 -18.26 -1.79
CA ARG A 181 9.22 -17.18 -0.92
C ARG A 181 8.17 -16.07 -0.85
N VAL A 182 7.62 -15.87 0.35
CA VAL A 182 6.61 -14.84 0.60
C VAL A 182 7.23 -13.67 1.37
N ILE A 183 7.11 -12.48 0.83
CA ILE A 183 7.60 -11.24 1.46
C ILE A 183 6.45 -10.26 1.60
N LEU A 184 6.23 -9.79 2.83
CA LEU A 184 5.21 -8.81 3.15
C LEU A 184 5.88 -7.49 3.57
N LEU A 185 5.59 -6.42 2.83
CA LEU A 185 6.10 -5.07 3.09
C LEU A 185 5.01 -4.25 3.77
N ARG A 186 5.14 -3.96 5.06
CA ARG A 186 4.22 -3.08 5.80
C ARG A 186 4.66 -1.63 5.62
N VAL A 187 3.88 -0.87 4.87
CA VAL A 187 4.18 0.54 4.58
C VAL A 187 3.25 1.47 5.35
N PRO A 188 3.74 2.63 5.85
CA PRO A 188 2.92 3.62 6.53
C PRO A 188 2.19 4.51 5.52
N THR A 189 2.07 5.80 5.79
CA THR A 189 1.55 6.78 4.83
C THR A 189 2.48 6.93 3.64
N VAL A 190 2.02 6.56 2.46
CA VAL A 190 2.79 6.67 1.21
C VAL A 190 2.51 8.01 0.53
N VAL A 191 3.56 8.72 0.18
CA VAL A 191 3.49 9.98 -0.57
C VAL A 191 4.01 9.75 -1.98
N SER A 192 3.19 10.08 -2.97
CA SER A 192 3.57 9.95 -4.37
C SER A 192 3.76 11.30 -5.06
N GLU A 193 4.28 11.26 -6.27
CA GLU A 193 4.46 12.39 -7.15
C GLU A 193 3.14 13.16 -7.34
N GLY A 194 3.19 14.50 -7.24
CA GLY A 194 2.00 15.34 -7.27
C GLY A 194 1.30 15.51 -5.92
N GLY A 195 1.90 15.01 -4.82
CA GLY A 195 1.39 15.22 -3.45
C GLY A 195 0.20 14.35 -3.07
N TYR A 196 -0.05 13.27 -3.80
CA TYR A 196 -1.06 12.31 -3.41
C TYR A 196 -0.59 11.48 -2.22
N VAL A 197 -1.49 11.25 -1.27
CA VAL A 197 -1.22 10.49 -0.05
C VAL A 197 -2.10 9.25 -0.02
N TYR A 198 -1.48 8.10 0.21
CA TYR A 198 -2.14 6.79 0.25
C TYR A 198 -1.91 6.11 1.59
N MET A 199 -2.63 5.04 1.83
CA MET A 199 -2.49 4.13 2.98
C MET A 199 -2.81 4.76 4.34
N ASN A 200 -3.17 6.03 4.44
CA ASN A 200 -3.53 6.67 5.70
C ASN A 200 -5.05 6.74 5.89
N PRO A 201 -5.63 5.96 6.82
CA PRO A 201 -7.08 5.95 7.05
C PRO A 201 -7.64 7.33 7.46
N SER A 202 -6.87 8.12 8.20
CA SER A 202 -7.29 9.48 8.62
C SER A 202 -7.40 10.45 7.46
N LEU A 203 -6.76 10.14 6.33
CA LEU A 203 -6.80 10.93 5.09
C LEU A 203 -7.59 10.24 3.96
N ALA A 204 -8.15 9.08 4.21
CA ALA A 204 -8.95 8.35 3.21
C ALA A 204 -10.23 9.10 2.82
N GLY A 205 -10.73 8.85 1.62
CA GLY A 205 -11.98 9.41 1.11
C GLY A 205 -11.85 10.78 0.43
N ARG A 206 -13.00 11.36 0.11
CA ARG A 206 -13.10 12.62 -0.63
C ARG A 206 -12.40 13.79 0.06
N PRO A 207 -11.88 14.77 -0.70
CA PRO A 207 -11.48 16.04 -0.14
C PRO A 207 -12.61 16.63 0.71
N GLY A 208 -12.31 17.03 1.94
CA GLY A 208 -13.32 17.55 2.85
C GLY A 208 -12.75 17.82 4.24
N LEU A 209 -13.64 18.16 5.14
CA LEU A 209 -13.31 18.44 6.53
C LEU A 209 -12.81 17.17 7.22
N ARG A 210 -11.65 17.26 7.89
CA ARG A 210 -11.10 16.21 8.73
C ARG A 210 -11.29 16.53 10.19
N LEU A 211 -11.60 15.54 11.00
CA LEU A 211 -11.68 15.69 12.44
C LEU A 211 -10.34 15.33 13.08
N ARG A 212 -9.94 16.09 14.07
CA ARG A 212 -8.78 15.82 14.92
C ARG A 212 -9.21 15.81 16.38
N ALA A 213 -8.60 15.00 17.21
CA ALA A 213 -8.90 14.95 18.63
C ALA A 213 -8.31 16.17 19.33
N LEU A 214 -9.10 16.84 20.18
CA LEU A 214 -8.62 17.94 21.00
C LEU A 214 -7.52 17.46 21.98
N GLY A 215 -6.41 18.17 22.02
CA GLY A 215 -5.26 17.83 22.87
C GLY A 215 -4.31 16.78 22.29
N PHE A 216 -4.58 16.28 21.06
CA PHE A 216 -3.76 15.26 20.40
C PHE A 216 -3.38 15.67 18.98
N ASP A 217 -2.18 15.28 18.57
CA ASP A 217 -1.68 15.47 17.21
C ASP A 217 -0.77 14.28 16.85
N PRO A 218 -1.35 13.13 16.47
CA PRO A 218 -0.61 11.90 16.28
C PRO A 218 0.46 12.03 15.19
N ILE A 219 1.61 11.42 15.45
CA ILE A 219 2.71 11.37 14.47
C ILE A 219 2.39 10.37 13.38
N CYS A 220 2.56 10.78 12.14
CA CYS A 220 2.38 9.98 10.94
C CYS A 220 3.75 9.69 10.32
N ALA A 221 4.18 8.44 10.31
CA ALA A 221 5.34 8.00 9.54
C ALA A 221 5.04 8.13 8.04
N LEU A 222 6.03 8.57 7.28
CA LEU A 222 5.92 8.76 5.84
C LEU A 222 6.91 7.87 5.08
N VAL A 223 6.56 7.54 3.85
CA VAL A 223 7.46 6.91 2.88
C VAL A 223 7.13 7.42 1.47
N SER A 224 8.12 7.56 0.62
CA SER A 224 7.89 7.88 -0.78
C SER A 224 7.45 6.65 -1.59
N ASP A 225 6.62 6.83 -2.61
CA ASP A 225 6.30 5.76 -3.57
C ASP A 225 7.56 5.23 -4.28
N LYS A 226 8.59 6.08 -4.42
CA LYS A 226 9.90 5.69 -4.96
C LYS A 226 10.63 4.73 -4.04
N ASP A 227 10.60 4.96 -2.72
CA ASP A 227 11.20 4.05 -1.75
C ASP A 227 10.41 2.75 -1.61
N VAL A 228 9.07 2.79 -1.72
CA VAL A 228 8.27 1.56 -1.79
C VAL A 228 8.69 0.71 -3.00
N ALA A 229 8.85 1.31 -4.18
CA ALA A 229 9.32 0.59 -5.36
C ALA A 229 10.76 0.05 -5.20
N ARG A 230 11.66 0.79 -4.53
CA ARG A 230 13.01 0.31 -4.20
C ARG A 230 12.98 -0.85 -3.20
N ALA A 231 12.05 -0.83 -2.23
CA ALA A 231 11.86 -1.95 -1.31
C ALA A 231 11.37 -3.20 -2.04
N VAL A 232 10.48 -3.07 -3.04
CA VAL A 232 10.08 -4.17 -3.92
C VAL A 232 11.30 -4.73 -4.67
N MET A 233 12.16 -3.88 -5.24
CA MET A 233 13.39 -4.32 -5.91
C MET A 233 14.32 -5.08 -4.96
N ALA A 234 14.53 -4.56 -3.76
CA ALA A 234 15.33 -5.23 -2.74
C ALA A 234 14.73 -6.60 -2.34
N SER A 235 13.41 -6.68 -2.27
CA SER A 235 12.67 -7.92 -1.96
C SER A 235 12.81 -8.98 -3.06
N LEU A 236 12.83 -8.58 -4.34
CA LEU A 236 13.07 -9.51 -5.45
C LEU A 236 14.45 -10.17 -5.36
N ALA A 237 15.44 -9.46 -4.86
CA ALA A 237 16.80 -9.95 -4.65
C ALA A 237 17.00 -10.72 -3.32
N ALA A 238 16.02 -10.67 -2.40
CA ALA A 238 16.12 -11.33 -1.11
C ALA A 238 16.19 -12.85 -1.23
N SER A 239 16.86 -13.51 -0.30
CA SER A 239 16.98 -14.98 -0.26
C SER A 239 15.93 -15.67 0.62
N GLN A 240 15.28 -14.93 1.52
CA GLN A 240 14.37 -15.47 2.53
C GLN A 240 13.00 -14.78 2.50
N SER A 241 11.99 -15.52 2.95
CA SER A 241 10.68 -14.98 3.29
C SER A 241 10.76 -14.08 4.51
N GLY A 242 9.81 -13.15 4.64
CA GLY A 242 9.78 -12.32 5.84
C GLY A 242 8.75 -11.19 5.77
N ILE A 243 8.54 -10.56 6.92
CA ILE A 243 7.74 -9.37 7.08
C ILE A 243 8.69 -8.21 7.37
N TYR A 244 8.51 -7.10 6.67
CA TYR A 244 9.42 -5.96 6.75
C TYR A 244 8.67 -4.64 6.83
N ASN A 245 9.00 -3.83 7.82
CA ASN A 245 8.56 -2.46 7.91
C ASN A 245 9.36 -1.58 6.95
N ILE A 246 8.65 -0.86 6.08
CA ILE A 246 9.27 0.04 5.10
C ILE A 246 8.79 1.46 5.37
N ALA A 247 9.68 2.33 5.81
CA ALA A 247 9.39 3.73 6.08
C ALA A 247 10.51 4.65 5.59
N GLY A 248 10.16 5.90 5.37
CA GLY A 248 11.12 6.99 5.18
C GLY A 248 11.69 7.48 6.52
N ASN A 249 12.56 8.47 6.43
CA ASN A 249 13.16 9.10 7.62
C ASN A 249 12.23 10.14 8.27
N GLU A 250 11.18 10.56 7.57
CA GLU A 250 10.28 11.61 8.01
C GLU A 250 9.05 11.05 8.71
N ALA A 251 8.73 11.69 9.82
CA ALA A 251 7.46 11.54 10.50
C ALA A 251 6.95 12.93 10.92
N VAL A 252 5.69 13.20 10.62
CA VAL A 252 5.10 14.52 10.85
C VAL A 252 3.79 14.41 11.62
N PRO A 253 3.42 15.43 12.42
CA PRO A 253 2.11 15.49 13.04
C PRO A 253 0.98 15.46 12.00
N LEU A 254 -0.15 14.85 12.34
CA LEU A 254 -1.33 14.77 11.46
C LEU A 254 -1.81 16.16 11.03
N SER A 255 -1.71 17.16 11.89
CA SER A 255 -2.03 18.57 11.57
C SER A 255 -1.17 19.11 10.43
N VAL A 256 0.11 18.79 10.43
CA VAL A 256 1.06 19.18 9.38
C VAL A 256 0.72 18.47 8.08
N LEU A 257 0.54 17.14 8.14
CA LEU A 257 0.18 16.34 6.97
C LEU A 257 -1.15 16.78 6.34
N THR A 258 -2.16 17.09 7.17
CA THR A 258 -3.45 17.61 6.70
C THR A 258 -3.27 18.96 5.99
N ARG A 259 -2.41 19.84 6.49
CA ARG A 259 -2.07 21.13 5.86
C ARG A 259 -1.33 20.92 4.54
N TRP A 260 -0.36 20.00 4.50
CA TRP A 260 0.41 19.68 3.30
C TRP A 260 -0.47 19.13 2.17
N THR A 261 -1.50 18.37 2.53
CA THR A 261 -2.48 17.83 1.57
C THR A 261 -3.61 18.80 1.25
N ARG A 262 -3.54 20.08 1.71
CA ARG A 262 -4.54 21.13 1.50
C ARG A 262 -5.95 20.74 1.96
N ARG A 263 -6.04 19.93 3.02
CA ARG A 263 -7.33 19.54 3.62
C ARG A 263 -7.65 20.39 4.83
N SER A 264 -8.90 20.82 4.96
CA SER A 264 -9.37 21.51 6.16
C SER A 264 -9.54 20.52 7.30
N SER A 265 -9.20 20.95 8.54
CA SER A 265 -9.42 20.12 9.73
C SER A 265 -10.08 20.93 10.84
N VAL A 266 -10.92 20.25 11.61
CA VAL A 266 -11.57 20.79 12.82
C VAL A 266 -11.17 19.93 14.00
N VAL A 267 -10.85 20.60 15.10
CA VAL A 267 -10.51 19.95 16.36
C VAL A 267 -11.78 19.78 17.18
N VAL A 268 -12.04 18.56 17.65
CA VAL A 268 -13.22 18.21 18.44
C VAL A 268 -12.84 17.45 19.70
N PRO A 269 -13.60 17.58 20.80
CA PRO A 269 -13.41 16.78 22.00
C PRO A 269 -13.52 15.28 21.70
N SER A 270 -12.71 14.48 22.39
CA SER A 270 -12.67 13.01 22.16
C SER A 270 -14.00 12.31 22.41
N THR A 271 -14.80 12.80 23.36
CA THR A 271 -16.16 12.31 23.62
C THR A 271 -17.07 12.47 22.42
N VAL A 272 -16.99 13.62 21.74
CA VAL A 272 -17.75 13.91 20.53
C VAL A 272 -17.34 13.00 19.38
N LEU A 273 -16.04 12.73 19.24
CA LEU A 273 -15.51 11.78 18.24
C LEU A 273 -16.08 10.37 18.44
N GLY A 274 -16.16 9.90 19.69
CA GLY A 274 -16.77 8.60 20.02
C GLY A 274 -18.25 8.52 19.60
N TRP A 275 -19.03 9.59 19.84
CA TRP A 275 -20.43 9.64 19.44
C TRP A 275 -20.63 9.69 17.93
N ILE A 276 -19.84 10.49 17.23
CA ILE A 276 -19.84 10.54 15.76
C ILE A 276 -19.49 9.18 15.20
N GLY A 277 -18.45 8.52 15.71
CA GLY A 277 -18.05 7.18 15.28
C GLY A 277 -19.15 6.13 15.50
N ALA A 278 -19.82 6.14 16.65
CA ALA A 278 -20.94 5.25 16.93
C ALA A 278 -22.15 5.53 16.01
N ALA A 279 -22.46 6.79 15.76
CA ALA A 279 -23.57 7.18 14.86
C ALA A 279 -23.27 6.78 13.39
N THR A 280 -22.06 6.98 12.89
CA THR A 280 -21.68 6.61 11.53
C THR A 280 -21.71 5.10 11.31
N ARG A 281 -21.28 4.31 12.30
CA ARG A 281 -21.41 2.83 12.26
C ARG A 281 -22.89 2.41 12.18
N ARG A 282 -23.77 2.98 13.03
CA ARG A 282 -25.21 2.66 13.01
C ARG A 282 -25.90 3.01 11.69
N LEU A 283 -25.39 4.02 10.98
CA LEU A 283 -25.92 4.45 9.68
C LEU A 283 -25.31 3.68 8.49
N GLY A 284 -24.48 2.65 8.71
CA GLY A 284 -23.80 1.91 7.66
C GLY A 284 -22.78 2.74 6.86
N ARG A 285 -22.31 3.87 7.41
CA ARG A 285 -21.30 4.73 6.79
C ARG A 285 -19.91 4.36 7.29
N GLU A 286 -19.53 3.09 7.11
CA GLU A 286 -18.31 2.49 7.66
C GLU A 286 -17.01 3.20 7.24
N MET A 287 -17.02 3.81 6.07
CA MET A 287 -15.86 4.53 5.55
C MET A 287 -15.50 5.80 6.31
N THR A 288 -16.50 6.48 6.83
CA THR A 288 -16.30 7.63 7.71
C THR A 288 -15.79 7.16 9.09
N ALA A 289 -16.13 5.93 9.48
CA ALA A 289 -15.71 5.34 10.75
C ALA A 289 -14.19 5.08 10.83
N SER A 290 -13.53 4.68 9.74
CA SER A 290 -12.06 4.49 9.71
C SER A 290 -11.30 5.78 9.98
N ALA A 291 -11.79 6.90 9.45
CA ALA A 291 -11.19 8.22 9.67
C ALA A 291 -11.49 8.78 11.07
N LEU A 292 -12.37 8.11 11.83
CA LEU A 292 -12.86 8.55 13.15
C LEU A 292 -12.45 7.60 14.29
N ASP A 293 -11.54 6.66 14.03
CA ASP A 293 -11.02 5.78 15.06
C ASP A 293 -10.34 6.61 16.15
N PRO A 294 -10.88 6.63 17.40
CA PRO A 294 -10.37 7.49 18.46
C PRO A 294 -8.92 7.20 18.81
N ASN A 295 -8.48 5.95 18.73
CA ASN A 295 -7.11 5.57 19.06
C ASN A 295 -6.15 6.14 18.01
N ARG A 296 -6.47 6.02 16.72
CA ARG A 296 -5.64 6.52 15.61
C ARG A 296 -5.63 8.04 15.50
N LEU A 297 -6.65 8.73 16.03
CA LEU A 297 -6.69 10.18 16.13
C LEU A 297 -5.94 10.72 17.37
N ARG A 298 -5.59 9.85 18.32
CA ARG A 298 -4.84 10.21 19.53
C ARG A 298 -3.39 9.77 19.47
N TYR A 299 -3.15 8.55 18.99
CA TYR A 299 -1.85 7.90 19.05
C TYR A 299 -1.27 7.75 17.65
N GLY A 300 -0.07 8.26 17.48
CA GLY A 300 0.73 8.10 16.29
C GLY A 300 1.76 6.98 16.44
N PHE A 301 2.42 6.64 15.35
CA PHE A 301 3.52 5.69 15.37
C PHE A 301 4.57 6.02 14.31
N THR A 302 5.76 5.55 14.57
CA THR A 302 6.85 5.39 13.61
C THR A 302 7.18 3.92 13.46
N LEU A 303 7.95 3.55 12.45
CA LEU A 303 8.32 2.17 12.20
C LEU A 303 9.80 1.95 12.47
N ASP A 304 10.13 0.80 13.02
CA ASP A 304 11.49 0.29 13.05
C ASP A 304 11.78 -0.43 11.74
N THR A 305 12.75 0.06 10.98
CA THR A 305 13.12 -0.48 9.66
C THR A 305 14.42 -1.27 9.70
N ARG A 306 14.98 -1.55 10.89
CA ARG A 306 16.28 -2.22 11.04
C ARG A 306 16.28 -3.63 10.46
N ARG A 307 15.14 -4.35 10.47
CA ARG A 307 15.02 -5.67 9.86
C ARG A 307 15.16 -5.56 8.33
N ALA A 308 14.43 -4.63 7.69
CA ALA A 308 14.55 -4.37 6.26
C ALA A 308 15.97 -3.92 5.86
N GLU A 309 16.62 -3.14 6.72
CA GLU A 309 18.00 -2.70 6.49
C GLU A 309 19.00 -3.86 6.49
N ARG A 310 18.88 -4.77 7.46
CA ARG A 310 19.79 -5.90 7.61
C ARG A 310 19.58 -7.02 6.59
N GLU A 311 18.32 -7.34 6.30
CA GLU A 311 17.95 -8.53 5.54
C GLU A 311 17.66 -8.24 4.07
N LEU A 312 17.11 -7.06 3.75
CA LEU A 312 16.87 -6.62 2.37
C LEU A 312 17.93 -5.64 1.85
N GLY A 313 18.79 -5.10 2.71
CA GLY A 313 19.66 -4.00 2.35
C GLY A 313 18.91 -2.71 2.03
N PHE A 314 17.63 -2.60 2.44
CA PHE A 314 16.81 -1.45 2.14
C PHE A 314 17.12 -0.29 3.08
N ARG A 315 17.37 0.89 2.48
CA ARG A 315 17.42 2.19 3.17
C ARG A 315 16.63 3.20 2.37
N SER A 316 15.86 4.05 3.07
CA SER A 316 15.19 5.17 2.43
C SER A 316 16.18 6.06 1.70
N GLY A 317 15.90 6.36 0.45
CA GLY A 317 16.73 7.22 -0.41
C GLY A 317 16.03 8.54 -0.78
N TYR A 318 14.82 8.75 -0.26
CA TYR A 318 14.03 9.94 -0.56
C TYR A 318 13.50 10.60 0.70
N ARG A 319 13.65 11.93 0.76
CA ARG A 319 13.05 12.78 1.79
C ARG A 319 11.69 13.27 1.33
N VAL A 320 10.67 13.13 2.19
CA VAL A 320 9.33 13.63 1.93
C VAL A 320 9.14 14.98 2.61
N GLY A 321 8.77 16.00 1.85
CA GLY A 321 8.57 17.35 2.38
C GLY A 321 7.81 18.25 1.42
N LEU A 322 7.63 19.54 1.81
CA LEU A 322 7.08 20.54 0.92
C LEU A 322 8.18 21.10 0.02
N ALA A 323 7.99 20.98 -1.29
CA ALA A 323 8.76 21.66 -2.30
C ALA A 323 7.95 22.81 -2.92
N ARG A 324 8.61 23.84 -3.43
CA ARG A 324 7.96 24.87 -4.23
C ARG A 324 7.87 24.39 -5.66
N ALA A 325 6.66 24.24 -6.18
CA ALA A 325 6.45 23.98 -7.60
C ALA A 325 6.83 25.21 -8.44
N GLY A 326 7.00 25.04 -9.75
CA GLY A 326 7.35 26.12 -10.66
C GLY A 326 6.33 27.27 -10.72
N ASP A 327 5.08 27.02 -10.27
CA ASP A 327 4.01 28.01 -10.08
C ASP A 327 4.08 28.72 -8.71
N GLY A 328 5.12 28.47 -7.90
CA GLY A 328 5.32 29.03 -6.57
C GLY A 328 4.47 28.40 -5.47
N ALA A 329 3.51 27.53 -5.80
CA ALA A 329 2.66 26.89 -4.81
C ALA A 329 3.40 25.73 -4.12
N PRO A 330 3.31 25.61 -2.78
CA PRO A 330 3.92 24.49 -2.07
C PRO A 330 3.21 23.18 -2.46
N ARG A 331 3.98 22.17 -2.84
CA ARG A 331 3.51 20.81 -3.12
C ARG A 331 4.28 19.81 -2.26
N LEU A 332 3.57 18.77 -1.85
CA LEU A 332 4.19 17.65 -1.15
C LEU A 332 4.93 16.80 -2.18
N GLU A 333 6.22 16.62 -1.99
CA GLU A 333 7.09 15.91 -2.94
C GLU A 333 8.13 15.05 -2.21
N ALA A 334 8.65 14.05 -2.93
CA ALA A 334 9.77 13.22 -2.49
C ALA A 334 11.03 13.60 -3.30
N ALA A 335 12.04 14.15 -2.61
CA ALA A 335 13.35 14.49 -3.15
C ALA A 335 14.40 13.43 -2.75
N PRO A 336 15.41 13.16 -3.60
CA PRO A 336 16.55 12.32 -3.19
C PRO A 336 17.26 12.89 -1.95
N ILE A 337 17.76 11.98 -1.09
CA ILE A 337 18.56 12.33 0.09
C ILE A 337 20.00 12.62 -0.33
#